data_2ba06a65a93bdcabdefaac95cf3957c2
#
_entry.id   2ba06a65a93bdcabdefaac95cf3957c2
#
_cell.length_a   1.000
_cell.length_b   1.000
_cell.length_c   1.000
_cell.angle_alpha   90.00
_cell.angle_beta   90.00
_cell.angle_gamma   90.00
#
_symmetry.space_group_name_H-M   'P 1'
#
loop_
_entity.id
_entity.type
_entity.pdbx_description
1 polymer ?
#
loop_
_entity_poly.entity_id
_entity_poly.type
_entity_poly.pdbx_seq_one_letter_code
_entity_poly.pdbx_strand_id
1 'polypeptide(L)'
;MKKVLLAIIIFWLCGINVQAKEISHYMELARTFGIVRYFSPNPYVQDWSESDWMKVCALLVNRAETQPLETVFKPLAPTLSFSNLPSPSIKNTIVANNPTFCNYYSGSGKLNIPFLAKLFMPGLSDYVPYYQKLLPAQTFQDSIRMPLSCKYYSYPISKERFLNIQHALAKTVFDKKGTQLLLAEAKNYWKNHESKDKSLSKKRQFILGLLSDKYIRIADLVVRWNIIRHFYPYYQDDNLNWDRQLENYLCVALQMKDINTIEGLLDWYNIICKFFNPVKDGHLFVQRDIEISKMVSTYLPEYFAPIETKVINDTLLIRNPSNRNPSWCILRSINGQPASEFLQHYRQTTNAATKSHQDKMAVEKLFSSIIFNTSFVTESHDISGHTFRDTLYARNSEPFITKHNSQLICKQENGILYIDATSPEMNENKFLAAITTDVREICFDLRGLPSYKFEDILAHLISNDIAAPTAEIPQNCFPFQRNSSWRKNVESLKAKLPYVKLPIKFLCDASTVSWGETILMMVQHYKLGKIVGCATAGTDGDMTFFDLPIFPFSMTGMRMRCMNGDTHHGRGIIPDKTITVYAKDYIENFDRILHTALKY
;
A
#
# COMPACT_ATOMS: atom_id res chain seq x y z
N MET A 1 50.86 3.38 18.75
CA MET A 1 49.41 3.43 19.00
C MET A 1 48.71 4.68 18.44
N LYS A 2 49.07 5.94 18.78
CA LYS A 2 48.38 7.13 18.25
C LYS A 2 48.35 7.26 16.73
N LYS A 3 49.43 6.91 16.01
CA LYS A 3 49.47 6.95 14.51
C LYS A 3 48.59 5.87 13.87
N VAL A 4 48.45 4.70 14.48
CA VAL A 4 47.60 3.62 13.98
C VAL A 4 46.11 3.96 14.21
N LEU A 5 45.78 4.54 15.37
CA LEU A 5 44.45 5.00 15.68
C LEU A 5 43.99 6.14 14.74
N LEU A 6 44.91 7.09 14.46
CA LEU A 6 44.64 8.17 13.50
C LEU A 6 44.43 7.64 12.07
N ALA A 7 45.22 6.65 11.63
CA ALA A 7 45.05 6.03 10.33
C ALA A 7 43.70 5.26 10.22
N ILE A 8 43.28 4.56 11.29
CA ILE A 8 41.98 3.90 11.36
C ILE A 8 40.83 4.93 11.31
N ILE A 9 40.95 6.03 12.05
CA ILE A 9 39.97 7.13 12.05
C ILE A 9 39.88 7.77 10.65
N ILE A 10 41.01 8.04 10.02
CA ILE A 10 41.07 8.62 8.66
C ILE A 10 40.47 7.64 7.64
N PHE A 11 40.79 6.36 7.74
CA PHE A 11 40.20 5.32 6.87
C PHE A 11 38.70 5.20 7.06
N TRP A 12 38.20 5.28 8.30
CA TRP A 12 36.79 5.28 8.64
C TRP A 12 36.06 6.53 8.13
N LEU A 13 36.65 7.72 8.31
CA LEU A 13 36.13 8.99 7.79
C LEU A 13 36.16 9.04 6.25
N CYS A 14 37.21 8.51 5.62
CA CYS A 14 37.25 8.38 4.16
C CYS A 14 36.18 7.41 3.63
N GLY A 15 35.98 6.28 4.30
CA GLY A 15 34.93 5.32 3.95
C GLY A 15 33.52 5.91 4.07
N ILE A 16 33.24 6.64 5.13
CA ILE A 16 31.97 7.37 5.32
C ILE A 16 31.76 8.43 4.21
N ASN A 17 32.80 9.20 3.87
CA ASN A 17 32.70 10.22 2.83
C ASN A 17 32.48 9.63 1.43
N VAL A 18 33.11 8.52 1.10
CA VAL A 18 32.91 7.82 -0.19
C VAL A 18 31.47 7.31 -0.29
N GLN A 19 30.98 6.64 0.75
CA GLN A 19 29.62 6.13 0.78
C GLN A 19 28.58 7.27 0.72
N ALA A 20 28.79 8.37 1.43
CA ALA A 20 27.91 9.54 1.37
C ALA A 20 27.83 10.15 -0.04
N LYS A 21 28.97 10.21 -0.77
CA LYS A 21 29.02 10.70 -2.16
C LYS A 21 28.28 9.76 -3.10
N GLU A 22 28.45 8.46 -2.94
CA GLU A 22 27.74 7.44 -3.75
C GLU A 22 26.23 7.52 -3.55
N ILE A 23 25.76 7.63 -2.30
CA ILE A 23 24.33 7.79 -1.97
C ILE A 23 23.78 9.09 -2.58
N SER A 24 24.50 10.21 -2.46
CA SER A 24 24.08 11.48 -3.06
C SER A 24 23.91 11.36 -4.57
N HIS A 25 24.80 10.64 -5.24
CA HIS A 25 24.71 10.36 -6.68
C HIS A 25 23.45 9.56 -7.04
N TYR A 26 23.13 8.49 -6.27
CA TYR A 26 21.90 7.72 -6.51
C TYR A 26 20.64 8.52 -6.16
N MET A 27 20.69 9.43 -5.20
CA MET A 27 19.58 10.34 -4.91
C MET A 27 19.31 11.30 -6.09
N GLU A 28 20.36 11.86 -6.71
CA GLU A 28 20.23 12.69 -7.92
C GLU A 28 19.65 11.87 -9.09
N LEU A 29 20.14 10.64 -9.27
CA LEU A 29 19.64 9.72 -10.28
C LEU A 29 18.16 9.40 -10.04
N ALA A 30 17.76 9.08 -8.80
CA ALA A 30 16.39 8.73 -8.44
C ALA A 30 15.42 9.86 -8.76
N ARG A 31 15.77 11.11 -8.41
CA ARG A 31 14.96 12.29 -8.71
C ARG A 31 14.89 12.54 -10.22
N THR A 32 16.03 12.43 -10.91
CA THR A 32 16.11 12.56 -12.39
C THR A 32 15.25 11.51 -13.07
N PHE A 33 15.34 10.24 -12.62
CA PHE A 33 14.56 9.14 -13.19
C PHE A 33 13.06 9.40 -13.09
N GLY A 34 12.55 9.79 -11.91
CA GLY A 34 11.13 10.06 -11.74
C GLY A 34 10.64 11.23 -12.60
N ILE A 35 11.42 12.32 -12.67
CA ILE A 35 11.06 13.47 -13.51
C ILE A 35 11.05 13.08 -14.98
N VAL A 36 12.07 12.37 -15.46
CA VAL A 36 12.16 11.94 -16.86
C VAL A 36 11.08 10.92 -17.21
N ARG A 37 10.92 9.88 -16.38
CA ARG A 37 9.93 8.82 -16.60
C ARG A 37 8.52 9.36 -16.73
N TYR A 38 8.10 10.20 -15.79
CA TYR A 38 6.70 10.62 -15.71
C TYR A 38 6.39 11.89 -16.47
N PHE A 39 7.38 12.76 -16.72
CA PHE A 39 7.11 14.11 -17.23
C PHE A 39 7.90 14.48 -18.49
N SER A 40 8.81 13.65 -18.98
CA SER A 40 9.35 13.83 -20.34
C SER A 40 8.29 13.41 -21.36
N PRO A 41 7.92 14.28 -22.33
CA PRO A 41 6.86 13.98 -23.29
C PRO A 41 7.33 13.08 -24.43
N ASN A 42 8.11 12.02 -24.11
CA ASN A 42 8.60 11.07 -25.10
C ASN A 42 7.47 10.16 -25.58
N PRO A 43 7.08 10.22 -26.86
CA PRO A 43 5.93 9.43 -27.36
C PRO A 43 6.25 7.95 -27.56
N TYR A 44 7.50 7.54 -27.46
CA TYR A 44 7.95 6.17 -27.74
C TYR A 44 8.07 5.29 -26.50
N VAL A 45 7.70 5.83 -25.31
CA VAL A 45 7.72 5.09 -24.04
C VAL A 45 6.31 4.86 -23.47
N GLN A 46 5.25 5.27 -24.19
CA GLN A 46 3.87 5.23 -23.68
C GLN A 46 3.36 3.81 -23.39
N ASP A 47 3.80 2.85 -24.20
CA ASP A 47 3.40 1.44 -24.08
C ASP A 47 4.32 0.65 -23.15
N TRP A 48 5.29 1.30 -22.48
CA TRP A 48 6.18 0.62 -21.55
C TRP A 48 5.45 0.28 -20.25
N SER A 49 5.48 -0.99 -19.89
CA SER A 49 4.95 -1.48 -18.61
C SER A 49 5.81 -1.02 -17.43
N GLU A 50 5.28 -1.17 -16.20
CA GLU A 50 6.05 -0.96 -14.97
C GLU A 50 7.31 -1.85 -14.96
N SER A 51 7.17 -3.08 -15.45
CA SER A 51 8.28 -4.02 -15.61
C SER A 51 9.34 -3.51 -16.59
N ASP A 52 8.95 -2.89 -17.72
CA ASP A 52 9.90 -2.31 -18.67
C ASP A 52 10.65 -1.12 -18.07
N TRP A 53 9.94 -0.26 -17.35
CA TRP A 53 10.54 0.87 -16.66
C TRP A 53 11.53 0.47 -15.57
N MET A 54 11.24 -0.62 -14.84
CA MET A 54 12.16 -1.14 -13.85
C MET A 54 13.44 -1.69 -14.48
N LYS A 55 13.33 -2.40 -15.61
CA LYS A 55 14.49 -2.88 -16.38
C LYS A 55 15.35 -1.73 -16.88
N VAL A 56 14.71 -0.71 -17.42
CA VAL A 56 15.39 0.51 -17.89
C VAL A 56 16.07 1.20 -16.71
N CYS A 57 15.39 1.37 -15.57
CA CYS A 57 15.98 1.97 -14.37
C CYS A 57 17.27 1.24 -13.95
N ALA A 58 17.27 -0.10 -13.90
CA ALA A 58 18.45 -0.88 -13.54
C ALA A 58 19.63 -0.65 -14.50
N LEU A 59 19.36 -0.61 -15.80
CA LEU A 59 20.39 -0.28 -16.80
C LEU A 59 20.92 1.15 -16.63
N LEU A 60 20.03 2.13 -16.36
CA LEU A 60 20.45 3.52 -16.14
C LEU A 60 21.27 3.67 -14.86
N VAL A 61 20.90 2.97 -13.78
CA VAL A 61 21.68 2.93 -12.52
C VAL A 61 23.09 2.36 -12.81
N ASN A 62 23.18 1.24 -13.52
CA ASN A 62 24.47 0.65 -13.90
C ASN A 62 25.33 1.61 -14.74
N ARG A 63 24.75 2.25 -15.75
CA ARG A 63 25.47 3.21 -16.60
C ARG A 63 25.95 4.45 -15.86
N ALA A 64 25.19 4.91 -14.88
CA ALA A 64 25.52 6.10 -14.11
C ALA A 64 26.77 5.95 -13.23
N GLU A 65 27.27 4.74 -13.02
CA GLU A 65 28.58 4.51 -12.38
C GLU A 65 29.74 5.14 -13.15
N THR A 66 29.65 5.17 -14.46
CA THR A 66 30.77 5.57 -15.34
C THR A 66 30.43 6.71 -16.28
N GLN A 67 29.16 7.08 -16.42
CA GLN A 67 28.69 8.09 -17.35
C GLN A 67 27.92 9.20 -16.64
N PRO A 68 28.04 10.46 -17.11
CA PRO A 68 27.22 11.56 -16.60
C PRO A 68 25.72 11.32 -16.79
N LEU A 69 24.87 11.78 -15.86
CA LEU A 69 23.41 11.63 -15.95
C LEU A 69 22.82 12.19 -17.26
N GLU A 70 23.37 13.29 -17.79
CA GLU A 70 22.95 13.83 -19.09
C GLU A 70 23.07 12.80 -20.22
N THR A 71 24.20 12.10 -20.28
CA THR A 71 24.44 11.05 -21.29
C THR A 71 23.50 9.86 -21.06
N VAL A 72 23.34 9.45 -19.80
CA VAL A 72 22.51 8.29 -19.40
C VAL A 72 21.05 8.51 -19.76
N PHE A 73 20.49 9.69 -19.52
CA PHE A 73 19.07 10.00 -19.77
C PHE A 73 18.78 10.57 -21.16
N LYS A 74 19.79 10.88 -21.98
CA LYS A 74 19.62 11.47 -23.32
C LYS A 74 18.64 10.71 -24.23
N PRO A 75 18.60 9.37 -24.28
CA PRO A 75 17.63 8.64 -25.12
C PRO A 75 16.17 8.87 -24.72
N LEU A 76 15.91 9.20 -23.45
CA LEU A 76 14.57 9.43 -22.90
C LEU A 76 14.17 10.90 -22.90
N ALA A 77 15.14 11.79 -22.69
CA ALA A 77 14.92 13.23 -22.55
C ALA A 77 16.07 14.00 -23.23
N PRO A 78 16.04 14.13 -24.58
CA PRO A 78 17.15 14.67 -25.35
C PRO A 78 17.48 16.15 -25.09
N THR A 79 16.53 16.91 -24.52
CA THR A 79 16.71 18.33 -24.15
C THR A 79 17.05 18.57 -22.70
N LEU A 80 17.22 17.49 -21.92
CA LEU A 80 17.56 17.55 -20.51
C LEU A 80 18.94 18.18 -20.32
N SER A 81 19.07 19.05 -19.32
CA SER A 81 20.34 19.62 -18.89
C SER A 81 20.39 19.84 -17.39
N PHE A 82 21.60 20.01 -16.86
CA PHE A 82 21.80 20.27 -15.44
C PHE A 82 22.47 21.63 -15.22
N SER A 83 22.16 22.29 -14.12
CA SER A 83 22.74 23.58 -13.72
C SER A 83 22.88 23.69 -12.20
N ASN A 84 23.78 24.56 -11.74
CA ASN A 84 23.97 24.81 -10.29
C ASN A 84 22.98 25.87 -9.74
N LEU A 85 22.28 26.56 -10.62
CA LEU A 85 21.23 27.51 -10.26
C LEU A 85 19.94 27.17 -11.03
N PRO A 86 18.76 27.51 -10.47
CA PRO A 86 17.52 27.39 -11.24
C PRO A 86 17.68 28.17 -12.54
N SER A 87 17.52 27.50 -13.69
CA SER A 87 17.61 28.18 -14.97
C SER A 87 16.45 29.19 -15.07
N PRO A 88 16.70 30.50 -15.21
CA PRO A 88 15.65 31.42 -15.59
C PRO A 88 15.10 30.94 -16.92
N SER A 89 13.80 30.97 -17.12
CA SER A 89 13.08 30.46 -18.29
C SER A 89 13.84 30.78 -19.60
N ILE A 90 14.69 29.85 -20.04
CA ILE A 90 15.40 30.02 -21.32
C ILE A 90 14.30 29.86 -22.38
N LYS A 91 14.03 30.94 -23.10
CA LYS A 91 13.22 30.91 -24.30
C LYS A 91 13.99 30.12 -25.37
N ASN A 92 13.87 28.79 -25.34
CA ASN A 92 14.37 28.02 -26.46
C ASN A 92 13.32 28.02 -27.56
N THR A 93 13.66 28.62 -28.64
CA THR A 93 12.97 28.75 -29.92
C THR A 93 12.94 27.44 -30.72
N ILE A 94 12.73 26.28 -30.09
CA ILE A 94 12.19 25.14 -30.82
C ILE A 94 10.66 25.29 -30.82
N VAL A 95 10.22 26.34 -31.50
CA VAL A 95 8.83 26.43 -31.96
C VAL A 95 8.73 25.45 -33.11
N ALA A 96 8.38 24.22 -32.81
CA ALA A 96 8.03 23.29 -33.87
C ALA A 96 6.70 23.73 -34.46
N ASN A 97 6.61 23.78 -35.77
CA ASN A 97 5.38 23.91 -36.55
C ASN A 97 4.43 22.68 -36.38
N ASN A 98 4.73 21.81 -35.44
CA ASN A 98 4.01 20.60 -35.14
C ASN A 98 3.40 20.65 -33.71
N PRO A 99 2.27 19.99 -33.47
CA PRO A 99 1.65 19.98 -32.17
C PRO A 99 2.64 19.47 -31.10
N THR A 100 2.84 20.27 -30.06
CA THR A 100 3.60 19.90 -28.86
C THR A 100 2.74 19.05 -27.96
N PHE A 101 3.33 18.01 -27.37
CA PHE A 101 2.64 17.09 -26.46
C PHE A 101 3.21 17.21 -25.05
N CYS A 102 2.38 16.95 -24.06
CA CYS A 102 2.78 16.84 -22.66
C CYS A 102 2.21 15.56 -22.04
N ASN A 103 2.91 15.04 -21.04
CA ASN A 103 2.43 13.92 -20.26
C ASN A 103 1.44 14.39 -19.18
N TYR A 104 0.36 13.65 -19.04
CA TYR A 104 -0.67 13.84 -18.06
C TYR A 104 -0.99 12.52 -17.37
N TYR A 105 -1.03 12.52 -16.04
CA TYR A 105 -1.38 11.35 -15.25
C TYR A 105 -2.67 11.60 -14.51
N SER A 106 -3.64 10.72 -14.72
CA SER A 106 -4.92 10.72 -14.00
C SER A 106 -5.08 9.39 -13.27
N GLY A 107 -5.52 9.44 -12.03
CA GLY A 107 -5.71 8.28 -11.16
C GLY A 107 -6.84 7.33 -11.57
N SER A 108 -7.33 7.35 -12.81
CA SER A 108 -8.35 6.40 -13.27
C SER A 108 -8.19 6.04 -14.74
N GLY A 109 -7.93 4.80 -15.01
CA GLY A 109 -7.96 4.16 -16.31
C GLY A 109 -8.30 2.67 -16.15
N LYS A 110 -8.65 1.95 -17.24
CA LYS A 110 -8.97 0.51 -17.15
C LYS A 110 -7.72 -0.31 -16.84
N LEU A 111 -7.81 -1.20 -15.87
CA LEU A 111 -6.80 -2.19 -15.49
C LEU A 111 -7.11 -3.56 -16.09
N ASN A 112 -6.06 -4.26 -16.52
CA ASN A 112 -6.10 -5.72 -16.51
C ASN A 112 -5.80 -6.18 -15.08
N ILE A 113 -6.83 -6.25 -14.24
CA ILE A 113 -6.69 -6.80 -12.90
C ILE A 113 -6.38 -8.28 -13.03
N PRO A 114 -5.35 -8.80 -12.35
CA PRO A 114 -5.08 -10.22 -12.28
C PRO A 114 -6.35 -11.00 -11.90
N PHE A 115 -6.62 -12.10 -12.56
CA PHE A 115 -7.83 -12.93 -12.37
C PHE A 115 -8.09 -13.25 -10.89
N LEU A 116 -7.03 -13.46 -10.11
CA LEU A 116 -7.14 -13.72 -8.67
C LEU A 116 -7.58 -12.52 -7.86
N ALA A 117 -7.12 -11.31 -8.19
CA ALA A 117 -7.60 -10.12 -7.51
C ALA A 117 -9.11 -9.93 -7.76
N LYS A 118 -9.60 -10.24 -8.97
CA LYS A 118 -11.05 -10.27 -9.27
C LYS A 118 -11.79 -11.37 -8.51
N LEU A 119 -11.15 -12.50 -8.23
CA LEU A 119 -11.76 -13.62 -7.51
C LEU A 119 -11.90 -13.33 -6.01
N PHE A 120 -10.87 -12.72 -5.41
CA PHE A 120 -10.84 -12.41 -3.97
C PHE A 120 -11.45 -11.06 -3.61
N MET A 121 -11.58 -10.15 -4.58
CA MET A 121 -12.18 -8.83 -4.41
C MET A 121 -13.18 -8.56 -5.55
N PRO A 122 -14.34 -9.26 -5.55
CA PRO A 122 -15.39 -9.00 -6.53
C PRO A 122 -15.94 -7.59 -6.29
N GLY A 123 -15.70 -6.68 -7.22
CA GLY A 123 -16.04 -5.26 -7.11
C GLY A 123 -14.85 -4.32 -7.28
N LEU A 124 -13.63 -4.85 -7.31
CA LEU A 124 -12.50 -4.05 -7.79
C LEU A 124 -12.79 -3.57 -9.21
N SER A 125 -12.92 -2.26 -9.35
CA SER A 125 -13.14 -1.64 -10.65
C SER A 125 -11.93 -1.90 -11.55
N ASP A 126 -12.19 -2.14 -12.84
CA ASP A 126 -11.16 -2.32 -13.88
C ASP A 126 -10.40 -1.00 -14.16
N TYR A 127 -9.94 -0.29 -13.11
CA TYR A 127 -9.29 1.00 -13.24
C TYR A 127 -7.77 0.90 -13.10
N VAL A 128 -7.05 1.39 -14.11
CA VAL A 128 -5.62 1.66 -13.99
C VAL A 128 -5.43 2.94 -13.18
N PRO A 129 -4.64 2.89 -12.14
CA PRO A 129 -4.47 3.99 -11.21
C PRO A 129 -3.86 5.23 -11.83
N TYR A 130 -2.99 5.07 -12.82
CA TYR A 130 -2.28 6.18 -13.44
C TYR A 130 -2.31 6.04 -14.96
N TYR A 131 -3.36 6.58 -15.53
CA TYR A 131 -3.48 6.67 -16.98
C TYR A 131 -2.52 7.75 -17.49
N GLN A 132 -1.49 7.32 -18.21
CA GLN A 132 -0.61 8.22 -18.94
C GLN A 132 -1.24 8.54 -20.29
N LYS A 133 -1.44 9.82 -20.56
CA LYS A 133 -1.93 10.30 -21.85
C LYS A 133 -1.03 11.42 -22.36
N LEU A 134 -0.54 11.29 -23.58
CA LEU A 134 0.02 12.41 -24.33
C LEU A 134 -1.13 13.24 -24.89
N LEU A 135 -1.23 14.47 -24.39
CA LEU A 135 -2.21 15.44 -24.86
C LEU A 135 -1.51 16.53 -25.67
N PRO A 136 -2.18 17.08 -26.70
CA PRO A 136 -1.75 18.35 -27.27
C PRO A 136 -1.62 19.39 -26.14
N ALA A 137 -0.50 20.12 -26.11
CA ALA A 137 -0.23 21.10 -25.05
C ALA A 137 -1.33 22.16 -24.93
N GLN A 138 -1.97 22.52 -26.04
CA GLN A 138 -3.09 23.44 -26.10
C GLN A 138 -4.31 22.91 -25.30
N THR A 139 -4.71 21.66 -25.56
CA THR A 139 -5.85 21.02 -24.86
C THR A 139 -5.63 20.93 -23.35
N PHE A 140 -4.36 20.80 -22.95
CA PHE A 140 -3.97 20.75 -21.56
C PHE A 140 -4.09 22.11 -20.88
N GLN A 141 -3.68 23.20 -21.54
CA GLN A 141 -3.84 24.56 -21.07
C GLN A 141 -5.31 24.92 -20.79
N ASP A 142 -6.20 24.49 -21.69
CA ASP A 142 -7.63 24.76 -21.59
C ASP A 142 -8.29 24.00 -20.42
N SER A 143 -7.85 22.76 -20.16
CA SER A 143 -8.45 21.91 -19.12
C SER A 143 -7.93 22.20 -17.71
N ILE A 144 -6.68 22.70 -17.54
CA ILE A 144 -6.04 22.86 -16.22
C ILE A 144 -5.74 24.33 -15.89
N ARG A 145 -6.02 25.27 -16.80
CA ARG A 145 -5.75 26.71 -16.65
C ARG A 145 -4.28 27.05 -16.34
N MET A 146 -3.35 26.21 -16.74
CA MET A 146 -1.93 26.43 -16.52
C MET A 146 -1.17 26.56 -17.84
N PRO A 147 -0.39 27.64 -18.04
CA PRO A 147 0.37 27.84 -19.26
C PRO A 147 1.53 26.84 -19.33
N LEU A 148 1.37 25.72 -20.03
CA LEU A 148 2.44 24.88 -20.48
C LEU A 148 3.09 25.56 -21.69
N SER A 149 4.07 26.39 -21.43
CA SER A 149 4.93 26.91 -22.48
C SER A 149 6.06 25.92 -22.75
N CYS A 150 6.65 25.94 -23.94
CA CYS A 150 7.89 25.22 -24.27
C CYS A 150 9.09 25.71 -23.44
N LYS A 151 8.86 26.20 -22.22
CA LYS A 151 9.88 26.69 -21.30
C LYS A 151 10.53 25.53 -20.58
N TYR A 152 11.77 25.71 -20.20
CA TYR A 152 12.42 24.83 -19.25
C TYR A 152 11.84 25.04 -17.86
N TYR A 153 11.58 23.93 -17.19
CA TYR A 153 11.26 23.88 -15.77
C TYR A 153 12.48 23.34 -15.03
N SER A 154 12.89 24.03 -13.98
CA SER A 154 14.02 23.63 -13.13
C SER A 154 13.53 22.96 -11.89
N TYR A 155 14.02 21.75 -11.61
CA TYR A 155 13.71 20.98 -10.42
C TYR A 155 14.98 20.70 -9.62
N PRO A 156 15.00 20.96 -8.31
CA PRO A 156 16.13 20.62 -7.47
C PRO A 156 16.28 19.10 -7.39
N ILE A 157 17.45 18.58 -7.74
CA ILE A 157 17.80 17.17 -7.60
C ILE A 157 18.81 16.92 -6.48
N SER A 158 19.55 17.97 -6.09
CA SER A 158 20.33 18.05 -4.86
C SER A 158 20.35 19.50 -4.36
N LYS A 159 21.12 19.77 -3.27
CA LYS A 159 21.27 21.14 -2.72
C LYS A 159 21.86 22.12 -3.71
N GLU A 160 22.73 21.63 -4.60
CA GLU A 160 23.55 22.46 -5.50
C GLU A 160 23.29 22.17 -6.97
N ARG A 161 22.31 21.31 -7.29
CA ARG A 161 22.07 20.89 -8.68
C ARG A 161 20.60 20.85 -9.03
N PHE A 162 20.29 21.40 -10.19
CA PHE A 162 18.96 21.46 -10.77
C PHE A 162 18.91 20.68 -12.07
N LEU A 163 17.84 19.92 -12.27
CA LEU A 163 17.45 19.34 -13.54
C LEU A 163 16.56 20.31 -14.30
N ASN A 164 16.94 20.64 -15.51
CA ASN A 164 16.16 21.47 -16.43
C ASN A 164 15.54 20.59 -17.51
N ILE A 165 14.22 20.61 -17.62
CA ILE A 165 13.46 19.79 -18.58
C ILE A 165 12.28 20.57 -19.14
N GLN A 166 11.93 20.27 -20.40
CA GLN A 166 10.72 20.78 -21.04
C GLN A 166 9.60 19.75 -20.93
N HIS A 167 8.41 20.18 -20.51
CA HIS A 167 7.23 19.32 -20.39
C HIS A 167 6.40 19.23 -21.68
N ALA A 168 6.65 20.13 -22.62
CA ALA A 168 6.00 20.13 -23.92
C ALA A 168 7.05 20.21 -25.03
N LEU A 169 7.09 19.23 -25.91
CA LEU A 169 8.04 19.10 -27.00
C LEU A 169 7.38 18.54 -28.27
N ALA A 170 7.95 18.84 -29.40
CA ALA A 170 7.57 18.20 -30.66
C ALA A 170 8.07 16.76 -30.73
N LYS A 171 7.28 15.86 -31.31
CA LYS A 171 7.62 14.44 -31.48
C LYS A 171 8.95 14.22 -32.18
N THR A 172 9.30 15.11 -33.12
CA THR A 172 10.52 15.06 -33.92
C THR A 172 11.81 15.27 -33.12
N VAL A 173 11.73 15.77 -31.89
CA VAL A 173 12.88 15.94 -31.00
C VAL A 173 13.38 14.60 -30.46
N PHE A 174 12.52 13.57 -30.40
CA PHE A 174 12.83 12.28 -29.82
C PHE A 174 13.34 11.28 -30.86
N ASP A 175 14.41 10.57 -30.51
CA ASP A 175 14.94 9.47 -31.31
C ASP A 175 14.20 8.17 -31.00
N LYS A 176 13.33 7.74 -31.94
CA LYS A 176 12.58 6.48 -31.83
C LYS A 176 13.52 5.27 -31.73
N LYS A 177 14.53 5.23 -32.58
CA LYS A 177 15.47 4.09 -32.66
C LYS A 177 16.30 3.99 -31.38
N GLY A 178 16.83 5.12 -30.89
CA GLY A 178 17.58 5.16 -29.64
C GLY A 178 16.74 4.78 -28.43
N THR A 179 15.47 5.23 -28.36
CA THR A 179 14.55 4.85 -27.27
C THR A 179 14.24 3.34 -27.30
N GLN A 180 13.99 2.77 -28.48
CA GLN A 180 13.74 1.31 -28.62
C GLN A 180 14.97 0.47 -28.30
N LEU A 181 16.16 0.93 -28.72
CA LEU A 181 17.43 0.28 -28.41
C LEU A 181 17.69 0.25 -26.90
N LEU A 182 17.44 1.35 -26.20
CA LEU A 182 17.57 1.42 -24.74
C LEU A 182 16.73 0.34 -24.04
N LEU A 183 15.47 0.15 -24.46
CA LEU A 183 14.60 -0.89 -23.89
C LEU A 183 15.12 -2.30 -24.22
N ALA A 184 15.61 -2.53 -25.44
CA ALA A 184 16.17 -3.82 -25.84
C ALA A 184 17.42 -4.16 -25.02
N GLU A 185 18.31 -3.21 -24.81
CA GLU A 185 19.49 -3.35 -23.95
C GLU A 185 19.12 -3.60 -22.50
N ALA A 186 18.11 -2.89 -21.98
CA ALA A 186 17.61 -3.12 -20.63
C ALA A 186 17.04 -4.53 -20.45
N LYS A 187 16.30 -5.04 -21.44
CA LYS A 187 15.78 -6.41 -21.45
C LYS A 187 16.91 -7.45 -21.49
N ASN A 188 17.96 -7.18 -22.26
CA ASN A 188 19.14 -8.05 -22.32
C ASN A 188 19.95 -8.02 -21.01
N TYR A 189 20.16 -6.81 -20.44
CA TYR A 189 20.80 -6.66 -19.14
C TYR A 189 20.10 -7.53 -18.09
N TRP A 190 18.78 -7.47 -18.04
CA TRP A 190 17.97 -8.25 -17.10
C TRP A 190 18.09 -9.76 -17.31
N LYS A 191 18.06 -10.23 -18.56
CA LYS A 191 18.18 -11.66 -18.89
C LYS A 191 19.52 -12.29 -18.47
N ASN A 192 20.60 -11.50 -18.40
CA ASN A 192 21.92 -11.98 -18.04
C ASN A 192 22.09 -12.31 -16.55
N HIS A 193 21.04 -12.09 -15.73
CA HIS A 193 21.09 -12.29 -14.28
C HIS A 193 20.34 -13.55 -13.81
N GLU A 194 20.25 -14.60 -14.64
CA GLU A 194 19.70 -15.88 -14.18
C GLU A 194 20.65 -16.59 -13.21
N SER A 195 20.11 -17.04 -12.06
CA SER A 195 20.87 -17.88 -11.13
C SER A 195 21.24 -19.22 -11.78
N LYS A 196 22.45 -19.73 -11.49
CA LYS A 196 22.93 -21.03 -11.98
C LYS A 196 22.49 -22.21 -11.11
N ASP A 197 21.80 -21.96 -10.00
CA ASP A 197 21.34 -23.01 -9.08
C ASP A 197 20.15 -23.79 -9.67
N LYS A 198 20.42 -24.98 -10.19
CA LYS A 198 19.43 -25.86 -10.82
C LYS A 198 18.48 -26.55 -9.82
N SER A 199 18.72 -26.46 -8.52
CA SER A 199 17.88 -27.06 -7.47
C SER A 199 16.60 -26.25 -7.24
N LEU A 200 16.60 -24.97 -7.62
CA LEU A 200 15.47 -24.05 -7.49
C LEU A 200 14.57 -24.08 -8.74
N SER A 201 13.31 -23.75 -8.59
CA SER A 201 12.45 -23.51 -9.76
C SER A 201 13.04 -22.39 -10.63
N LYS A 202 12.88 -22.47 -11.96
CA LYS A 202 13.42 -21.47 -12.91
C LYS A 202 13.09 -20.05 -12.51
N LYS A 203 11.92 -19.83 -11.92
CA LYS A 203 11.43 -18.52 -11.50
C LYS A 203 12.19 -18.00 -10.27
N ARG A 204 12.43 -18.84 -9.26
CA ARG A 204 13.26 -18.49 -8.10
C ARG A 204 14.71 -18.23 -8.51
N GLN A 205 15.27 -19.06 -9.39
CA GLN A 205 16.59 -18.86 -9.97
C GLN A 205 16.70 -17.48 -10.61
N PHE A 206 15.71 -17.10 -11.41
CA PHE A 206 15.68 -15.81 -12.09
C PHE A 206 15.68 -14.64 -11.10
N ILE A 207 14.77 -14.63 -10.10
CA ILE A 207 14.69 -13.54 -9.12
C ILE A 207 15.91 -13.45 -8.22
N LEU A 208 16.44 -14.57 -7.76
CA LEU A 208 17.65 -14.59 -6.95
C LEU A 208 18.85 -14.06 -7.74
N GLY A 209 18.94 -14.43 -9.02
CA GLY A 209 19.94 -13.87 -9.91
C GLY A 209 19.82 -12.37 -10.08
N LEU A 210 18.60 -11.84 -10.24
CA LEU A 210 18.34 -10.40 -10.31
C LEU A 210 18.79 -9.68 -9.02
N LEU A 211 18.40 -10.21 -7.87
CA LEU A 211 18.70 -9.60 -6.58
C LEU A 211 20.16 -9.71 -6.16
N SER A 212 20.97 -10.57 -6.79
CA SER A 212 22.41 -10.58 -6.61
C SER A 212 23.09 -9.32 -7.17
N ASP A 213 22.46 -8.63 -8.14
CA ASP A 213 22.96 -7.39 -8.71
C ASP A 213 22.55 -6.17 -7.87
N LYS A 214 23.54 -5.42 -7.38
CA LYS A 214 23.31 -4.19 -6.61
C LYS A 214 22.50 -3.12 -7.37
N TYR A 215 22.71 -3.00 -8.69
CA TYR A 215 22.03 -1.99 -9.50
C TYR A 215 20.55 -2.29 -9.69
N ILE A 216 20.18 -3.57 -9.71
CA ILE A 216 18.79 -4.00 -9.73
C ILE A 216 18.12 -3.72 -8.38
N ARG A 217 18.81 -3.98 -7.25
CA ARG A 217 18.30 -3.63 -5.92
C ARG A 217 18.09 -2.12 -5.76
N ILE A 218 19.05 -1.32 -6.21
CA ILE A 218 18.94 0.15 -6.21
C ILE A 218 17.76 0.59 -7.08
N ALA A 219 17.61 0.03 -8.28
CA ALA A 219 16.51 0.36 -9.18
C ALA A 219 15.14 0.01 -8.58
N ASP A 220 15.02 -1.11 -7.87
CA ASP A 220 13.79 -1.52 -7.17
C ASP A 220 13.37 -0.45 -6.14
N LEU A 221 14.31 0.05 -5.33
CA LEU A 221 14.06 1.13 -4.38
C LEU A 221 13.71 2.45 -5.08
N VAL A 222 14.45 2.82 -6.12
CA VAL A 222 14.26 4.06 -6.89
C VAL A 222 12.88 4.09 -7.55
N VAL A 223 12.43 2.99 -8.14
CA VAL A 223 11.12 2.90 -8.79
C VAL A 223 10.01 3.05 -7.75
N ARG A 224 10.08 2.30 -6.64
CA ARG A 224 9.08 2.35 -5.55
C ARG A 224 9.02 3.72 -4.89
N TRP A 225 10.19 4.32 -4.62
CA TRP A 225 10.29 5.67 -4.07
C TRP A 225 9.59 6.70 -4.96
N ASN A 226 9.82 6.62 -6.28
CA ASN A 226 9.19 7.52 -7.23
C ASN A 226 7.69 7.33 -7.35
N ILE A 227 7.19 6.09 -7.28
CA ILE A 227 5.75 5.81 -7.30
C ILE A 227 5.07 6.50 -6.11
N ILE A 228 5.54 6.27 -4.90
CA ILE A 228 4.97 6.91 -3.70
C ILE A 228 5.08 8.43 -3.79
N ARG A 229 6.25 8.95 -4.14
CA ARG A 229 6.50 10.39 -4.19
C ARG A 229 5.60 11.14 -5.17
N HIS A 230 5.27 10.51 -6.30
CA HIS A 230 4.49 11.18 -7.34
C HIS A 230 3.00 10.88 -7.27
N PHE A 231 2.61 9.76 -6.66
CA PHE A 231 1.25 9.26 -6.84
C PHE A 231 0.52 8.92 -5.54
N TYR A 232 1.20 8.75 -4.41
CA TYR A 232 0.51 8.49 -3.16
C TYR A 232 -0.37 9.69 -2.77
N PRO A 233 -1.71 9.53 -2.69
CA PRO A 233 -2.61 10.68 -2.60
C PRO A 233 -2.45 11.49 -1.32
N TYR A 234 -2.07 10.84 -0.22
CA TYR A 234 -1.87 11.46 1.09
C TYR A 234 -0.42 11.87 1.37
N TYR A 235 0.44 11.90 0.35
CA TYR A 235 1.87 12.19 0.50
C TYR A 235 2.17 13.48 1.27
N GLN A 236 1.40 14.53 1.01
CA GLN A 236 1.53 15.82 1.69
C GLN A 236 0.88 15.80 3.08
N ASP A 237 -0.25 15.11 3.22
CA ASP A 237 -1.00 15.01 4.48
C ASP A 237 -0.20 14.24 5.53
N ASP A 238 0.52 13.20 5.15
CA ASP A 238 1.34 12.36 6.03
C ASP A 238 2.69 12.97 6.41
N ASN A 239 3.11 14.04 5.75
CA ASN A 239 4.41 14.72 5.99
C ASN A 239 5.60 13.75 6.00
N LEU A 240 5.69 12.89 4.99
CA LEU A 240 6.70 11.84 4.90
C LEU A 240 8.11 12.40 4.70
N ASN A 241 9.07 11.99 5.53
CA ASN A 241 10.50 12.23 5.27
C ASN A 241 11.03 11.18 4.27
N TRP A 242 10.44 11.18 3.07
CA TRP A 242 10.59 10.12 2.09
C TRP A 242 11.97 10.11 1.41
N ASP A 243 12.61 11.28 1.27
CA ASP A 243 13.99 11.38 0.78
C ASP A 243 14.96 10.67 1.74
N ARG A 244 14.82 10.90 3.05
CA ARG A 244 15.64 10.23 4.06
C ARG A 244 15.41 8.72 4.08
N GLN A 245 14.19 8.29 3.81
CA GLN A 245 13.86 6.88 3.70
C GLN A 245 14.63 6.22 2.54
N LEU A 246 14.64 6.85 1.36
CA LEU A 246 15.44 6.33 0.24
C LEU A 246 16.93 6.32 0.58
N GLU A 247 17.49 7.40 1.14
CA GLU A 247 18.90 7.46 1.55
C GLU A 247 19.29 6.27 2.44
N ASN A 248 18.49 6.01 3.49
CA ASN A 248 18.75 4.91 4.42
C ASN A 248 18.75 3.54 3.72
N TYR A 249 17.78 3.30 2.84
CA TYR A 249 17.65 2.00 2.18
C TYR A 249 18.58 1.81 0.98
N LEU A 250 19.07 2.87 0.36
CA LEU A 250 20.20 2.81 -0.56
C LEU A 250 21.46 2.31 0.16
N CYS A 251 21.72 2.78 1.39
CA CYS A 251 22.81 2.24 2.21
C CYS A 251 22.66 0.72 2.42
N VAL A 252 21.45 0.27 2.77
CA VAL A 252 21.17 -1.16 2.96
C VAL A 252 21.41 -1.95 1.67
N ALA A 253 20.88 -1.48 0.53
CA ALA A 253 21.02 -2.15 -0.76
C ALA A 253 22.49 -2.26 -1.21
N LEU A 254 23.32 -1.25 -0.91
CA LEU A 254 24.75 -1.24 -1.22
C LEU A 254 25.56 -2.19 -0.33
N GLN A 255 25.19 -2.32 0.94
CA GLN A 255 25.90 -3.15 1.91
C GLN A 255 25.51 -4.64 1.82
N MET A 256 24.37 -4.92 1.23
CA MET A 256 23.84 -6.27 1.11
C MET A 256 24.69 -7.10 0.15
N LYS A 257 25.21 -8.25 0.64
CA LYS A 257 26.00 -9.20 -0.14
C LYS A 257 25.14 -10.43 -0.45
N ASP A 258 25.40 -11.04 -1.61
CA ASP A 258 24.98 -12.39 -1.99
C ASP A 258 23.52 -12.79 -1.68
N ILE A 259 22.56 -12.11 -2.32
CA ILE A 259 21.16 -12.55 -2.31
C ILE A 259 20.98 -13.70 -3.33
N ASN A 260 21.40 -14.91 -2.96
CA ASN A 260 21.31 -16.11 -3.79
C ASN A 260 20.58 -17.28 -3.09
N THR A 261 19.97 -17.03 -1.93
CA THR A 261 19.21 -17.98 -1.13
C THR A 261 17.76 -17.53 -0.92
N ILE A 262 16.90 -18.48 -0.51
CA ILE A 262 15.50 -18.15 -0.16
C ILE A 262 15.44 -17.20 1.04
N GLU A 263 16.34 -17.37 1.99
CA GLU A 263 16.46 -16.47 3.15
C GLU A 263 16.83 -15.05 2.69
N GLY A 264 17.77 -14.90 1.77
CA GLY A 264 18.12 -13.61 1.18
C GLY A 264 16.96 -12.97 0.40
N LEU A 265 16.12 -13.79 -0.25
CA LEU A 265 14.89 -13.32 -0.89
C LEU A 265 13.87 -12.81 0.15
N LEU A 266 13.72 -13.52 1.26
CA LEU A 266 12.87 -13.09 2.38
C LEU A 266 13.42 -11.82 3.03
N ASP A 267 14.74 -11.71 3.18
CA ASP A 267 15.37 -10.50 3.71
C ASP A 267 15.08 -9.30 2.80
N TRP A 268 15.19 -9.45 1.47
CA TRP A 268 14.85 -8.37 0.54
C TRP A 268 13.35 -8.01 0.60
N TYR A 269 12.48 -9.00 0.69
CA TYR A 269 11.04 -8.77 0.91
C TYR A 269 10.79 -7.94 2.17
N ASN A 270 11.40 -8.32 3.30
CA ASN A 270 11.28 -7.61 4.57
C ASN A 270 11.88 -6.20 4.49
N ILE A 271 12.98 -6.00 3.75
CA ILE A 271 13.56 -4.68 3.46
C ILE A 271 12.55 -3.80 2.72
N ILE A 272 11.90 -4.31 1.68
CA ILE A 272 10.88 -3.58 0.94
C ILE A 272 9.67 -3.25 1.83
N CYS A 273 9.19 -4.19 2.64
CA CYS A 273 8.11 -3.92 3.59
C CYS A 273 8.48 -2.81 4.59
N LYS A 274 9.69 -2.87 5.17
CA LYS A 274 10.21 -1.83 6.08
C LYS A 274 10.45 -0.49 5.36
N PHE A 275 10.85 -0.52 4.10
CA PHE A 275 10.98 0.68 3.27
C PHE A 275 9.65 1.43 3.15
N PHE A 276 8.55 0.71 2.99
CA PHE A 276 7.22 1.31 2.92
C PHE A 276 6.60 1.66 4.28
N ASN A 277 7.11 1.14 5.39
CA ASN A 277 6.49 1.26 6.72
C ASN A 277 6.11 2.70 7.16
N PRO A 278 6.85 3.79 6.79
CA PRO A 278 6.41 5.14 7.11
C PRO A 278 5.15 5.62 6.39
N VAL A 279 4.75 4.96 5.30
CA VAL A 279 3.54 5.30 4.55
C VAL A 279 2.33 4.81 5.32
N LYS A 280 1.45 5.74 5.74
CA LYS A 280 0.28 5.43 6.57
C LYS A 280 -0.89 4.94 5.72
N ASP A 281 -0.76 3.74 5.16
CA ASP A 281 -1.74 3.19 4.23
C ASP A 281 -1.98 1.71 4.47
N GLY A 282 -3.19 1.35 4.88
CA GLY A 282 -3.61 -0.04 5.05
C GLY A 282 -3.87 -0.78 3.74
N HIS A 283 -3.94 -0.09 2.61
CA HIS A 283 -4.00 -0.67 1.27
C HIS A 283 -2.62 -0.91 0.66
N LEU A 284 -1.53 -0.55 1.36
CA LEU A 284 -0.18 -0.79 0.90
C LEU A 284 0.25 -2.21 1.29
N PHE A 285 0.20 -3.12 0.32
CA PHE A 285 0.62 -4.50 0.47
C PHE A 285 1.73 -4.83 -0.52
N VAL A 286 2.82 -5.38 -0.03
CA VAL A 286 3.87 -5.98 -0.85
C VAL A 286 3.49 -7.44 -1.10
N GLN A 287 3.30 -7.80 -2.37
CA GLN A 287 2.81 -9.12 -2.76
C GLN A 287 3.96 -10.12 -2.80
N ARG A 288 3.70 -11.34 -2.34
CA ARG A 288 4.63 -12.48 -2.42
C ARG A 288 4.40 -13.34 -3.65
N ASP A 289 3.27 -13.12 -4.33
CA ASP A 289 2.83 -13.87 -5.50
C ASP A 289 2.94 -13.03 -6.77
N ILE A 290 3.23 -13.70 -7.87
CA ILE A 290 3.10 -13.12 -9.22
C ILE A 290 2.22 -14.04 -10.04
N GLU A 291 1.20 -13.46 -10.67
CA GLU A 291 0.43 -14.13 -11.68
C GLU A 291 1.19 -14.13 -13.01
N ILE A 292 1.56 -15.32 -13.51
CA ILE A 292 2.02 -15.49 -14.88
C ILE A 292 1.08 -16.46 -15.58
N SER A 293 0.41 -16.00 -16.63
CA SER A 293 -0.39 -16.81 -17.56
C SER A 293 -1.41 -17.74 -16.87
N LYS A 294 -2.27 -17.21 -16.00
CA LYS A 294 -3.35 -17.94 -15.29
C LYS A 294 -2.87 -18.96 -14.23
N MET A 295 -1.60 -19.00 -13.91
CA MET A 295 -1.07 -19.78 -12.79
C MET A 295 -0.48 -18.83 -11.75
N VAL A 296 -0.98 -18.89 -10.51
CA VAL A 296 -0.36 -18.23 -9.37
C VAL A 296 0.94 -18.95 -9.06
N SER A 297 2.01 -18.21 -9.00
CA SER A 297 3.30 -18.75 -8.59
C SER A 297 3.83 -17.90 -7.44
N THR A 298 3.75 -18.46 -6.25
CA THR A 298 4.25 -17.86 -5.03
C THR A 298 5.77 -17.91 -4.99
N TYR A 299 6.44 -16.76 -4.88
CA TYR A 299 7.90 -16.72 -4.67
C TYR A 299 8.26 -17.10 -3.25
N LEU A 300 7.50 -16.58 -2.29
CA LEU A 300 7.64 -16.82 -0.87
C LEU A 300 6.30 -17.34 -0.34
N PRO A 301 6.09 -18.66 -0.29
CA PRO A 301 4.90 -19.22 0.32
C PRO A 301 4.81 -18.75 1.78
N GLU A 302 3.62 -18.62 2.29
CA GLU A 302 3.40 -18.35 3.70
C GLU A 302 2.46 -19.38 4.27
N TYR A 303 2.87 -19.98 5.37
CA TYR A 303 2.10 -20.98 6.10
C TYR A 303 1.84 -20.49 7.50
N PHE A 304 0.65 -20.71 8.01
CA PHE A 304 0.18 -20.24 9.31
C PHE A 304 -0.15 -21.40 10.24
N ALA A 305 0.12 -21.23 11.51
CA ALA A 305 -0.42 -22.14 12.51
C ALA A 305 -1.92 -21.85 12.75
N PRO A 306 -2.74 -22.88 13.05
CA PRO A 306 -4.18 -22.72 13.29
C PRO A 306 -4.43 -22.17 14.70
N ILE A 307 -4.05 -20.93 14.93
CA ILE A 307 -4.17 -20.26 16.23
C ILE A 307 -4.76 -18.86 16.06
N GLU A 308 -5.64 -18.49 16.98
CA GLU A 308 -6.17 -17.15 17.07
C GLU A 308 -5.22 -16.26 17.86
N THR A 309 -5.00 -15.06 17.37
CA THR A 309 -4.12 -14.07 17.98
C THR A 309 -4.80 -12.72 18.09
N LYS A 310 -4.52 -12.01 19.18
CA LYS A 310 -4.95 -10.62 19.38
C LYS A 310 -3.89 -9.83 20.12
N VAL A 311 -3.92 -8.51 19.94
CA VAL A 311 -3.10 -7.59 20.74
C VAL A 311 -3.99 -6.46 21.27
N ILE A 312 -3.96 -6.27 22.59
CA ILE A 312 -4.71 -5.24 23.28
C ILE A 312 -3.76 -4.49 24.21
N ASN A 313 -3.50 -3.22 23.93
CA ASN A 313 -2.57 -2.39 24.69
C ASN A 313 -1.21 -3.09 24.92
N ASP A 314 -0.60 -3.58 23.83
CA ASP A 314 0.63 -4.36 23.80
C ASP A 314 0.60 -5.72 24.53
N THR A 315 -0.54 -6.11 25.12
CA THR A 315 -0.74 -7.47 25.65
C THR A 315 -1.10 -8.41 24.51
N LEU A 316 -0.25 -9.40 24.26
CA LEU A 316 -0.47 -10.45 23.27
C LEU A 316 -1.35 -11.55 23.85
N LEU A 317 -2.39 -11.92 23.14
CA LEU A 317 -3.31 -12.97 23.48
C LEU A 317 -3.29 -14.05 22.41
N ILE A 318 -3.36 -15.31 22.83
CA ILE A 318 -3.54 -16.47 21.95
C ILE A 318 -4.69 -17.35 22.44
N ARG A 319 -5.35 -18.01 21.49
CA ARG A 319 -6.35 -19.05 21.75
C ARG A 319 -6.16 -20.17 20.73
N ASN A 320 -5.92 -21.38 21.23
CA ASN A 320 -5.82 -22.56 20.38
C ASN A 320 -7.22 -23.20 20.22
N PRO A 321 -7.90 -23.03 19.06
CA PRO A 321 -9.25 -23.55 18.85
C PRO A 321 -9.31 -25.08 18.81
N SER A 322 -8.18 -25.75 18.62
CA SER A 322 -8.09 -27.23 18.62
C SER A 322 -8.08 -27.82 20.03
N ASN A 323 -7.93 -27.01 21.08
CA ASN A 323 -7.96 -27.48 22.45
C ASN A 323 -9.42 -27.82 22.85
N ARG A 324 -9.57 -28.82 23.73
CA ARG A 324 -10.90 -29.30 24.19
C ARG A 324 -11.75 -28.18 24.84
N ASN A 325 -11.08 -27.22 25.51
CA ASN A 325 -11.68 -26.01 26.09
C ASN A 325 -10.83 -24.81 25.70
N PRO A 326 -11.05 -24.23 24.51
CA PRO A 326 -10.24 -23.13 24.05
C PRO A 326 -10.52 -21.86 24.86
N SER A 327 -9.51 -21.40 25.59
CA SER A 327 -9.55 -20.15 26.35
C SER A 327 -8.42 -19.20 25.84
N TRP A 328 -8.66 -17.92 25.96
CA TRP A 328 -7.64 -16.93 25.69
C TRP A 328 -6.60 -16.91 26.80
N CYS A 329 -5.32 -16.95 26.41
CA CYS A 329 -4.16 -16.88 27.30
C CYS A 329 -3.25 -15.71 26.90
N ILE A 330 -2.50 -15.19 27.86
CA ILE A 330 -1.48 -14.16 27.61
C ILE A 330 -0.22 -14.86 27.10
N LEU A 331 0.19 -14.56 25.86
CA LEU A 331 1.40 -15.08 25.25
C LEU A 331 2.64 -14.38 25.83
N ARG A 332 3.63 -15.14 26.24
CA ARG A 332 4.90 -14.65 26.82
C ARG A 332 6.08 -14.83 25.87
N SER A 333 6.24 -16.02 25.37
CA SER A 333 7.38 -16.33 24.49
C SER A 333 6.98 -17.21 23.33
N ILE A 334 7.77 -17.10 22.26
CA ILE A 334 7.77 -17.96 21.07
C ILE A 334 9.21 -18.47 20.90
N ASN A 335 9.40 -19.79 20.88
CA ASN A 335 10.71 -20.43 20.79
C ASN A 335 11.73 -19.91 21.84
N GLY A 336 11.24 -19.62 23.06
CA GLY A 336 12.05 -19.10 24.16
C GLY A 336 12.40 -17.60 24.08
N GLN A 337 12.02 -16.89 23.04
CA GLN A 337 12.20 -15.44 22.92
C GLN A 337 10.92 -14.68 23.28
N PRO A 338 11.00 -13.46 23.83
CA PRO A 338 9.84 -12.64 24.16
C PRO A 338 8.92 -12.45 22.96
N ALA A 339 7.62 -12.74 23.12
CA ALA A 339 6.64 -12.59 22.04
C ALA A 339 6.50 -11.14 21.53
N SER A 340 6.80 -10.16 22.39
CA SER A 340 6.82 -8.73 22.03
C SER A 340 7.85 -8.38 20.96
N GLU A 341 8.98 -9.09 20.88
CA GLU A 341 10.01 -8.87 19.85
C GLU A 341 9.49 -9.27 18.46
N PHE A 342 8.76 -10.40 18.38
CA PHE A 342 8.11 -10.84 17.16
C PHE A 342 7.05 -9.83 16.72
N LEU A 343 6.21 -9.34 17.64
CA LEU A 343 5.22 -8.31 17.33
C LEU A 343 5.89 -7.04 16.77
N GLN A 344 6.99 -6.60 17.39
CA GLN A 344 7.73 -5.43 16.93
C GLN A 344 8.30 -5.64 15.52
N HIS A 345 8.81 -6.83 15.22
CA HIS A 345 9.28 -7.19 13.88
C HIS A 345 8.15 -7.09 12.85
N TYR A 346 6.98 -7.68 13.14
CA TYR A 346 5.85 -7.64 12.22
C TYR A 346 5.21 -6.25 12.08
N ARG A 347 5.22 -5.42 13.13
CA ARG A 347 4.85 -4.00 13.03
C ARG A 347 5.71 -3.25 12.01
N GLN A 348 7.02 -3.51 12.00
CA GLN A 348 7.94 -2.87 11.05
C GLN A 348 7.75 -3.31 9.60
N THR A 349 7.14 -4.46 9.37
CA THR A 349 6.89 -5.03 8.03
C THR A 349 5.41 -4.98 7.62
N THR A 350 4.58 -4.28 8.40
CA THR A 350 3.13 -4.14 8.14
C THR A 350 2.77 -2.67 8.02
N ASN A 351 2.19 -2.29 6.89
CA ASN A 351 1.68 -0.94 6.66
C ASN A 351 0.24 -0.82 7.17
N ALA A 352 -0.07 0.31 7.76
CA ALA A 352 -1.42 0.68 8.17
C ALA A 352 -1.50 2.18 8.44
N ALA A 353 -2.70 2.77 8.34
CA ALA A 353 -2.90 4.17 8.61
C ALA A 353 -2.94 4.47 10.12
N THR A 354 -3.45 3.55 10.94
CA THR A 354 -3.51 3.67 12.40
C THR A 354 -2.71 2.57 13.11
N LYS A 355 -2.22 2.88 14.32
CA LYS A 355 -1.51 1.88 15.14
C LYS A 355 -2.37 0.67 15.47
N SER A 356 -3.65 0.87 15.80
CA SER A 356 -4.56 -0.23 16.14
C SER A 356 -4.80 -1.18 14.98
N HIS A 357 -4.92 -0.65 13.75
CA HIS A 357 -5.01 -1.49 12.56
C HIS A 357 -3.68 -2.19 12.25
N GLN A 358 -2.53 -1.51 12.41
CA GLN A 358 -1.21 -2.13 12.28
C GLN A 358 -1.04 -3.30 13.27
N ASP A 359 -1.41 -3.09 14.52
CA ASP A 359 -1.36 -4.10 15.58
C ASP A 359 -2.19 -5.34 15.22
N LYS A 360 -3.42 -5.12 14.73
CA LYS A 360 -4.32 -6.18 14.25
C LYS A 360 -3.67 -6.98 13.11
N MET A 361 -3.13 -6.30 12.10
CA MET A 361 -2.52 -6.94 10.94
C MET A 361 -1.17 -7.64 11.28
N ALA A 362 -0.40 -7.06 12.18
CA ALA A 362 0.89 -7.61 12.59
C ALA A 362 0.74 -8.88 13.45
N VAL A 363 -0.23 -8.90 14.37
CA VAL A 363 -0.44 -10.04 15.27
C VAL A 363 -0.88 -11.31 14.52
N GLU A 364 -1.58 -11.17 13.40
CA GLU A 364 -2.01 -12.30 12.56
C GLU A 364 -0.83 -13.02 11.91
N LYS A 365 0.35 -12.40 11.82
CA LYS A 365 1.57 -12.96 11.25
C LYS A 365 2.50 -13.62 12.26
N LEU A 366 2.21 -13.55 13.56
CA LEU A 366 3.11 -14.06 14.61
C LEU A 366 3.53 -15.52 14.43
N PHE A 367 2.64 -16.35 13.91
CA PHE A 367 2.84 -17.78 13.73
C PHE A 367 2.84 -18.16 12.23
N SER A 368 3.45 -17.31 11.42
CA SER A 368 3.67 -17.57 9.99
C SER A 368 5.12 -17.99 9.68
N SER A 369 5.29 -18.79 8.63
CA SER A 369 6.60 -19.23 8.12
C SER A 369 6.56 -19.45 6.62
N ILE A 370 7.71 -19.23 5.95
CA ILE A 370 7.89 -19.61 4.53
C ILE A 370 8.15 -21.11 4.36
N ILE A 371 8.39 -21.84 5.45
CA ILE A 371 8.67 -23.28 5.46
C ILE A 371 7.43 -23.99 6.00
N PHE A 372 6.88 -24.91 5.20
CA PHE A 372 5.77 -25.75 5.62
C PHE A 372 6.14 -26.58 6.85
N ASN A 373 5.20 -26.69 7.78
CA ASN A 373 5.34 -27.46 9.02
C ASN A 373 6.40 -26.89 9.99
N THR A 374 6.76 -25.61 9.89
CA THR A 374 7.59 -24.96 10.92
C THR A 374 6.91 -25.05 12.27
N SER A 375 7.65 -25.45 13.30
CA SER A 375 7.15 -25.53 14.67
C SER A 375 7.41 -24.23 15.44
N PHE A 376 6.43 -23.84 16.26
CA PHE A 376 6.53 -22.74 17.19
C PHE A 376 6.22 -23.26 18.59
N VAL A 377 7.20 -23.21 19.49
CA VAL A 377 7.00 -23.53 20.91
C VAL A 377 6.54 -22.27 21.62
N THR A 378 5.34 -22.28 22.15
CA THR A 378 4.75 -21.13 22.86
C THR A 378 4.74 -21.35 24.36
N GLU A 379 4.94 -20.27 25.11
CA GLU A 379 4.67 -20.20 26.54
C GLU A 379 3.65 -19.10 26.79
N SER A 380 2.53 -19.47 27.43
CA SER A 380 1.42 -18.56 27.74
C SER A 380 0.88 -18.84 29.13
N HIS A 381 0.12 -17.90 29.70
CA HIS A 381 -0.57 -18.13 30.97
C HIS A 381 -2.00 -17.58 30.94
N ASP A 382 -2.85 -18.24 31.75
CA ASP A 382 -4.19 -17.76 32.01
C ASP A 382 -4.21 -16.60 33.02
N ILE A 383 -5.40 -16.12 33.35
CA ILE A 383 -5.60 -15.05 34.34
C ILE A 383 -5.21 -15.45 35.76
N SER A 384 -5.19 -16.77 36.06
CA SER A 384 -4.80 -17.32 37.35
C SER A 384 -3.29 -17.51 37.49
N GLY A 385 -2.53 -17.26 36.38
CA GLY A 385 -1.08 -17.42 36.35
C GLY A 385 -0.60 -18.83 36.04
N HIS A 386 -1.48 -19.78 35.69
CA HIS A 386 -1.08 -21.10 35.25
C HIS A 386 -0.39 -20.99 33.89
N THR A 387 0.79 -21.60 33.79
CA THR A 387 1.59 -21.60 32.57
C THR A 387 1.27 -22.79 31.68
N PHE A 388 1.07 -22.52 30.40
CA PHE A 388 0.84 -23.49 29.35
C PHE A 388 2.00 -23.45 28.35
N ARG A 389 2.41 -24.63 27.88
CA ARG A 389 3.39 -24.78 26.80
C ARG A 389 2.77 -25.61 25.70
N ASP A 390 2.71 -25.05 24.50
CA ASP A 390 2.16 -25.69 23.31
C ASP A 390 3.20 -25.67 22.19
N THR A 391 3.10 -26.66 21.27
CA THR A 391 3.84 -26.66 20.02
C THR A 391 2.86 -26.55 18.87
N LEU A 392 2.93 -25.45 18.14
CA LEU A 392 2.09 -25.14 16.98
C LEU A 392 2.86 -25.39 15.69
N TYR A 393 2.16 -25.74 14.63
CA TYR A 393 2.78 -26.00 13.33
C TYR A 393 2.13 -25.16 12.23
N ALA A 394 2.95 -24.44 11.45
CA ALA A 394 2.51 -23.67 10.29
C ALA A 394 2.20 -24.60 9.11
N ARG A 395 0.94 -24.89 8.87
CA ARG A 395 0.45 -25.83 7.84
C ARG A 395 -0.65 -25.26 6.95
N ASN A 396 -1.30 -24.19 7.38
CA ASN A 396 -2.42 -23.57 6.66
C ASN A 396 -1.89 -22.51 5.70
N SER A 397 -2.51 -22.38 4.53
CA SER A 397 -2.19 -21.34 3.54
C SER A 397 -2.73 -19.95 3.92
N GLU A 398 -3.59 -19.88 4.91
CA GLU A 398 -4.22 -18.64 5.38
C GLU A 398 -4.17 -18.52 6.91
N PRO A 399 -4.11 -17.30 7.45
CA PRO A 399 -4.20 -17.09 8.89
C PRO A 399 -5.57 -17.53 9.41
N PHE A 400 -5.58 -18.00 10.64
CA PHE A 400 -6.84 -18.34 11.31
C PHE A 400 -7.48 -17.06 11.86
N ILE A 401 -8.57 -16.60 11.20
CA ILE A 401 -9.29 -15.38 11.58
C ILE A 401 -10.55 -15.77 12.36
N THR A 402 -10.67 -15.26 13.58
CA THR A 402 -11.87 -15.43 14.40
C THR A 402 -13.02 -14.59 13.86
N LYS A 403 -14.14 -15.19 13.56
CA LYS A 403 -15.40 -14.46 13.38
C LYS A 403 -15.89 -13.93 14.72
N HIS A 404 -16.36 -12.69 14.77
CA HIS A 404 -16.91 -12.09 15.99
C HIS A 404 -18.16 -12.81 16.50
N ASN A 405 -18.99 -13.29 15.58
CA ASN A 405 -20.17 -14.10 15.88
C ASN A 405 -20.32 -15.23 14.84
N SER A 406 -20.78 -16.39 15.27
CA SER A 406 -21.09 -17.52 14.40
C SER A 406 -22.45 -17.38 13.69
N GLN A 407 -23.30 -16.47 14.18
CA GLN A 407 -24.66 -16.26 13.65
C GLN A 407 -24.70 -15.02 12.76
N LEU A 408 -25.15 -15.20 11.54
CA LEU A 408 -25.31 -14.13 10.55
C LEU A 408 -26.37 -13.09 10.98
N ILE A 409 -27.49 -13.57 11.48
CA ILE A 409 -28.62 -12.81 12.01
C ILE A 409 -29.05 -13.46 13.31
N CYS A 410 -29.14 -12.67 14.37
CA CYS A 410 -29.56 -13.13 15.68
C CYS A 410 -30.48 -12.09 16.31
N LYS A 411 -31.68 -12.54 16.76
CA LYS A 411 -32.59 -11.72 17.53
C LYS A 411 -32.26 -11.84 19.01
N GLN A 412 -32.01 -10.72 19.65
CA GLN A 412 -31.78 -10.65 21.09
C GLN A 412 -33.13 -10.59 21.86
N GLU A 413 -33.14 -11.04 23.09
CA GLU A 413 -34.36 -11.09 23.93
C GLU A 413 -35.05 -9.73 24.10
N ASN A 414 -34.30 -8.62 24.02
CA ASN A 414 -34.83 -7.26 24.14
C ASN A 414 -35.41 -6.68 22.81
N GLY A 415 -35.57 -7.51 21.79
CA GLY A 415 -36.08 -7.09 20.47
C GLY A 415 -35.05 -6.40 19.57
N ILE A 416 -33.77 -6.46 19.90
CA ILE A 416 -32.69 -5.98 19.04
C ILE A 416 -32.33 -7.06 18.02
N LEU A 417 -32.30 -6.69 16.72
CA LEU A 417 -31.86 -7.55 15.63
C LEU A 417 -30.37 -7.32 15.37
N TYR A 418 -29.52 -8.28 15.76
CA TYR A 418 -28.10 -8.26 15.43
C TYR A 418 -27.87 -8.83 14.04
N ILE A 419 -27.01 -8.15 13.24
CA ILE A 419 -26.69 -8.53 11.85
C ILE A 419 -25.18 -8.38 11.63
N ASP A 420 -24.51 -9.47 11.23
CA ASP A 420 -23.12 -9.45 10.76
C ASP A 420 -23.09 -8.94 9.31
N ALA A 421 -22.72 -7.68 9.13
CA ALA A 421 -22.62 -7.03 7.82
C ALA A 421 -21.38 -7.49 7.02
N THR A 422 -20.42 -8.17 7.63
CA THR A 422 -19.20 -8.65 6.97
C THR A 422 -19.41 -9.99 6.25
N SER A 423 -20.48 -10.69 6.55
CA SER A 423 -20.75 -11.99 5.95
C SER A 423 -21.13 -11.87 4.46
N PRO A 424 -20.49 -12.63 3.56
CA PRO A 424 -20.83 -12.65 2.13
C PRO A 424 -22.22 -13.27 1.87
N GLU A 425 -22.78 -13.97 2.85
CA GLU A 425 -24.14 -14.56 2.78
C GLU A 425 -25.24 -13.55 3.08
N MET A 426 -24.90 -12.40 3.65
CA MET A 426 -25.86 -11.34 3.93
C MET A 426 -26.34 -10.72 2.61
N ASN A 427 -27.64 -10.54 2.49
CA ASN A 427 -28.28 -9.90 1.34
C ASN A 427 -29.62 -9.26 1.74
N GLU A 428 -30.15 -8.44 0.85
CA GLU A 428 -31.39 -7.68 1.00
C GLU A 428 -32.58 -8.56 1.45
N ASN A 429 -32.78 -9.70 0.81
CA ASN A 429 -33.91 -10.58 1.12
C ASN A 429 -33.84 -11.16 2.55
N LYS A 430 -32.65 -11.62 2.97
CA LYS A 430 -32.44 -12.12 4.35
C LYS A 430 -32.66 -11.00 5.36
N PHE A 431 -32.18 -9.78 5.05
CA PHE A 431 -32.39 -8.62 5.90
C PHE A 431 -33.86 -8.30 6.08
N LEU A 432 -34.62 -8.13 5.00
CA LEU A 432 -36.03 -7.77 5.07
C LEU A 432 -36.87 -8.86 5.72
N ALA A 433 -36.57 -10.14 5.47
CA ALA A 433 -37.26 -11.26 6.11
C ALA A 433 -37.02 -11.34 7.62
N ALA A 434 -35.90 -10.82 8.13
CA ALA A 434 -35.59 -10.82 9.56
C ALA A 434 -36.31 -9.69 10.33
N ILE A 435 -36.87 -8.69 9.66
CA ILE A 435 -37.59 -7.59 10.30
C ILE A 435 -39.02 -8.01 10.57
N THR A 436 -39.27 -8.51 11.77
CA THR A 436 -40.59 -8.88 12.26
C THR A 436 -41.19 -7.79 13.15
N THR A 437 -42.48 -7.85 13.46
CA THR A 437 -43.22 -6.80 14.19
C THR A 437 -42.71 -6.54 15.61
N ASP A 438 -41.95 -7.46 16.18
CA ASP A 438 -41.37 -7.39 17.51
C ASP A 438 -39.88 -6.92 17.50
N VAL A 439 -39.31 -6.66 16.32
CA VAL A 439 -38.00 -5.97 16.21
C VAL A 439 -38.17 -4.50 16.53
N ARG A 440 -37.43 -4.01 17.52
CA ARG A 440 -37.48 -2.63 18.01
C ARG A 440 -36.26 -1.82 17.61
N GLU A 441 -35.15 -2.49 17.34
CA GLU A 441 -33.86 -1.85 17.01
C GLU A 441 -33.00 -2.82 16.17
N ILE A 442 -32.10 -2.27 15.34
CA ILE A 442 -31.16 -3.04 14.53
C ILE A 442 -29.72 -2.68 14.97
N CYS A 443 -28.88 -3.71 15.12
CA CYS A 443 -27.46 -3.58 15.42
C CYS A 443 -26.64 -4.25 14.30
N PHE A 444 -26.02 -3.46 13.43
CA PHE A 444 -25.11 -3.94 12.40
C PHE A 444 -23.68 -4.03 12.91
N ASP A 445 -23.06 -5.20 12.74
CA ASP A 445 -21.65 -5.39 13.05
C ASP A 445 -20.79 -5.17 11.79
N LEU A 446 -20.01 -4.08 11.80
CA LEU A 446 -19.09 -3.69 10.74
C LEU A 446 -17.62 -3.97 11.13
N ARG A 447 -17.37 -4.75 12.18
CA ARG A 447 -16.01 -5.12 12.61
C ARG A 447 -15.38 -6.11 11.63
N GLY A 448 -14.78 -5.56 10.57
CA GLY A 448 -14.23 -6.23 9.39
C GLY A 448 -14.50 -5.42 8.12
N LEU A 449 -14.35 -6.06 6.97
CA LEU A 449 -14.74 -5.48 5.68
C LEU A 449 -16.18 -5.91 5.37
N PRO A 450 -17.17 -4.98 5.35
CA PRO A 450 -18.54 -5.32 5.01
C PRO A 450 -18.67 -5.88 3.60
N SER A 451 -19.64 -6.79 3.41
CA SER A 451 -20.01 -7.26 2.09
C SER A 451 -20.52 -6.10 1.21
N TYR A 452 -20.15 -6.06 -0.05
CA TYR A 452 -20.70 -5.06 -1.00
C TYR A 452 -22.22 -5.12 -1.14
N LYS A 453 -22.83 -6.29 -0.88
CA LYS A 453 -24.29 -6.45 -0.82
C LYS A 453 -24.94 -5.64 0.31
N PHE A 454 -24.15 -5.14 1.25
CA PHE A 454 -24.64 -4.28 2.32
C PHE A 454 -25.11 -2.91 1.80
N GLU A 455 -24.66 -2.49 0.62
CA GLU A 455 -25.17 -1.29 -0.05
C GLU A 455 -26.70 -1.37 -0.29
N ASP A 456 -27.18 -2.53 -0.74
CA ASP A 456 -28.62 -2.77 -0.94
C ASP A 456 -29.40 -2.66 0.38
N ILE A 457 -28.81 -3.14 1.48
CA ILE A 457 -29.41 -3.03 2.83
C ILE A 457 -29.41 -1.58 3.30
N LEU A 458 -28.29 -0.86 3.13
CA LEU A 458 -28.16 0.55 3.49
C LEU A 458 -29.19 1.42 2.77
N ALA A 459 -29.55 1.06 1.53
CA ALA A 459 -30.55 1.74 0.71
C ALA A 459 -31.96 1.71 1.33
N HIS A 460 -32.28 0.72 2.16
CA HIS A 460 -33.54 0.66 2.92
C HIS A 460 -33.53 1.49 4.21
N LEU A 461 -32.36 1.99 4.63
CA LEU A 461 -32.22 2.79 5.85
C LEU A 461 -32.34 4.30 5.58
N ILE A 462 -32.54 4.69 4.32
CA ILE A 462 -32.67 6.07 3.89
C ILE A 462 -34.03 6.31 3.24
N SER A 463 -34.62 7.47 3.50
CA SER A 463 -35.94 7.86 2.95
C SER A 463 -35.83 8.55 1.59
N ASN A 464 -34.66 9.07 1.23
CA ASN A 464 -34.36 9.76 -0.02
C ASN A 464 -32.95 9.43 -0.45
N ASP A 465 -32.65 9.63 -1.72
CA ASP A 465 -31.28 9.47 -2.25
C ASP A 465 -30.30 10.35 -1.49
N ILE A 466 -29.14 9.82 -1.17
CA ILE A 466 -28.06 10.53 -0.48
C ILE A 466 -26.76 10.48 -1.28
N ALA A 467 -25.90 11.50 -1.09
CA ALA A 467 -24.55 11.49 -1.67
C ALA A 467 -23.62 10.62 -0.83
N ALA A 468 -22.75 9.88 -1.49
CA ALA A 468 -21.62 9.20 -0.86
C ALA A 468 -20.45 10.19 -0.58
N PRO A 469 -19.45 9.81 0.22
CA PRO A 469 -18.22 10.58 0.37
C PRO A 469 -17.56 10.89 -0.97
N THR A 470 -16.86 12.03 -1.03
CA THR A 470 -16.18 12.46 -2.25
C THR A 470 -14.88 11.71 -2.44
N ALA A 471 -14.77 10.98 -3.55
CA ALA A 471 -13.50 10.46 -4.02
C ALA A 471 -12.74 11.54 -4.80
N GLU A 472 -11.53 11.91 -4.34
CA GLU A 472 -10.64 12.85 -4.99
C GLU A 472 -9.50 12.10 -5.67
N ILE A 473 -9.54 12.07 -7.00
CA ILE A 473 -8.58 11.36 -7.85
C ILE A 473 -7.50 12.34 -8.29
N PRO A 474 -6.20 12.06 -8.00
CA PRO A 474 -5.12 12.99 -8.31
C PRO A 474 -4.92 13.14 -9.82
N GLN A 475 -4.62 14.36 -10.25
CA GLN A 475 -4.29 14.71 -11.62
C GLN A 475 -2.94 15.43 -11.61
N ASN A 476 -1.89 14.72 -12.02
CA ASN A 476 -0.51 15.16 -11.92
C ASN A 476 0.07 15.52 -13.29
N CYS A 477 0.53 16.77 -13.40
CA CYS A 477 1.14 17.33 -14.59
C CYS A 477 2.58 17.76 -14.36
N PHE A 478 2.97 17.83 -13.09
CA PHE A 478 4.29 18.24 -12.65
C PHE A 478 4.88 17.26 -11.66
N PRO A 479 6.21 17.11 -11.62
CA PRO A 479 6.90 16.28 -10.65
C PRO A 479 6.56 16.63 -9.21
N PHE A 480 6.65 15.62 -8.35
CA PHE A 480 6.55 15.74 -6.88
C PHE A 480 5.19 16.28 -6.43
N GLN A 481 4.13 15.96 -7.14
CA GLN A 481 2.76 16.43 -6.89
C GLN A 481 2.64 17.97 -6.80
N ARG A 482 3.56 18.67 -7.44
CA ARG A 482 3.53 20.12 -7.49
C ARG A 482 2.32 20.59 -8.32
N ASN A 483 1.47 21.41 -7.71
CA ASN A 483 0.26 21.92 -8.36
C ASN A 483 -0.66 20.80 -8.89
N SER A 484 -0.78 19.68 -8.17
CA SER A 484 -1.75 18.64 -8.48
C SER A 484 -3.17 19.20 -8.38
N SER A 485 -3.99 18.88 -9.36
CA SER A 485 -5.43 19.08 -9.31
C SER A 485 -6.12 17.76 -8.91
N TRP A 486 -7.40 17.84 -8.58
CA TRP A 486 -8.17 16.71 -8.11
C TRP A 486 -9.48 16.61 -8.86
N ARG A 487 -9.69 15.49 -9.54
CA ARG A 487 -11.00 15.18 -10.10
C ARG A 487 -11.87 14.62 -8.97
N LYS A 488 -12.99 15.27 -8.73
CA LYS A 488 -13.96 14.83 -7.72
C LYS A 488 -14.97 13.89 -8.34
N ASN A 489 -15.21 12.76 -7.70
CA ASN A 489 -16.29 11.83 -8.01
C ASN A 489 -17.17 11.70 -6.75
N VAL A 490 -18.47 11.89 -6.91
CA VAL A 490 -19.46 11.72 -5.85
C VAL A 490 -20.53 10.78 -6.38
N GLU A 491 -20.59 9.61 -5.80
CA GLU A 491 -21.65 8.65 -6.09
C GLU A 491 -22.90 8.95 -5.26
N SER A 492 -24.03 8.39 -5.59
CA SER A 492 -25.25 8.52 -4.82
C SER A 492 -25.85 7.16 -4.50
N LEU A 493 -26.15 6.95 -3.22
CA LEU A 493 -26.91 5.81 -2.77
C LEU A 493 -28.40 6.09 -3.03
N LYS A 494 -29.06 5.21 -3.77
CA LYS A 494 -30.48 5.32 -4.11
C LYS A 494 -31.34 4.69 -3.01
N ALA A 495 -32.34 5.42 -2.54
CA ALA A 495 -33.30 4.89 -1.58
C ALA A 495 -34.14 3.75 -2.15
N LYS A 496 -34.37 2.72 -1.35
CA LYS A 496 -35.20 1.55 -1.68
C LYS A 496 -36.39 1.41 -0.74
N LEU A 497 -37.47 0.84 -1.27
CA LEU A 497 -38.63 0.43 -0.47
C LEU A 497 -38.58 -1.07 -0.16
N PRO A 498 -39.05 -1.51 1.01
CA PRO A 498 -39.65 -0.70 2.08
C PRO A 498 -38.60 0.11 2.87
N TYR A 499 -38.91 1.36 3.24
CA TYR A 499 -38.08 2.14 4.15
C TYR A 499 -38.19 1.61 5.58
N VAL A 500 -37.04 1.23 6.15
CA VAL A 500 -36.94 0.67 7.50
C VAL A 500 -36.68 1.80 8.51
N LYS A 501 -37.73 2.22 9.21
CA LYS A 501 -37.69 3.30 10.21
C LYS A 501 -37.57 2.72 11.61
N LEU A 502 -36.39 2.16 11.94
CA LEU A 502 -36.07 1.65 13.28
C LEU A 502 -34.82 2.38 13.82
N PRO A 503 -34.63 2.47 15.13
CA PRO A 503 -33.35 2.84 15.70
C PRO A 503 -32.24 1.88 15.22
N ILE A 504 -31.06 2.43 14.90
CA ILE A 504 -29.96 1.65 14.32
C ILE A 504 -28.66 1.93 15.06
N LYS A 505 -27.90 0.89 15.32
CA LYS A 505 -26.52 0.95 15.81
C LYS A 505 -25.57 0.27 14.84
N PHE A 506 -24.36 0.81 14.76
CA PHE A 506 -23.26 0.26 13.94
C PHE A 506 -22.07 0.02 14.84
N LEU A 507 -21.61 -1.23 14.90
CA LEU A 507 -20.40 -1.59 15.65
C LEU A 507 -19.18 -1.43 14.75
N CYS A 508 -18.11 -0.88 15.29
CA CYS A 508 -16.85 -0.75 14.58
C CYS A 508 -15.64 -0.93 15.50
N ASP A 509 -14.52 -1.31 14.92
CA ASP A 509 -13.21 -1.36 15.56
C ASP A 509 -12.08 -1.19 14.54
N ALA A 510 -10.84 -1.44 14.93
CA ALA A 510 -9.66 -1.35 14.06
C ALA A 510 -9.67 -2.30 12.84
N SER A 511 -10.60 -3.25 12.77
CA SER A 511 -10.78 -4.12 11.60
C SER A 511 -11.75 -3.53 10.56
N THR A 512 -12.54 -2.51 10.93
CA THR A 512 -13.41 -1.79 10.01
C THR A 512 -12.56 -0.92 9.10
N VAL A 513 -12.53 -1.22 7.81
CA VAL A 513 -11.62 -0.62 6.82
C VAL A 513 -12.33 -0.37 5.49
N SER A 514 -11.84 0.58 4.70
CA SER A 514 -12.25 0.82 3.31
C SER A 514 -13.78 1.04 3.20
N TRP A 515 -14.51 0.22 2.45
CA TRP A 515 -15.98 0.31 2.31
C TRP A 515 -16.71 0.44 3.65
N GLY A 516 -16.21 -0.20 4.71
CA GLY A 516 -16.77 -0.04 6.06
C GLY A 516 -16.67 1.40 6.58
N GLU A 517 -15.58 2.08 6.28
CA GLU A 517 -15.39 3.49 6.66
C GLU A 517 -16.23 4.42 5.78
N THR A 518 -16.37 4.13 4.48
CA THR A 518 -17.30 4.83 3.58
C THR A 518 -18.74 4.77 4.11
N ILE A 519 -19.21 3.60 4.55
CA ILE A 519 -20.53 3.43 5.19
C ILE A 519 -20.63 4.32 6.44
N LEU A 520 -19.65 4.25 7.33
CA LEU A 520 -19.68 5.00 8.59
C LEU A 520 -19.61 6.51 8.38
N MET A 521 -18.93 7.01 7.33
CA MET A 521 -18.99 8.42 6.94
C MET A 521 -20.42 8.86 6.58
N MET A 522 -21.16 8.04 5.81
CA MET A 522 -22.56 8.29 5.50
C MET A 522 -23.43 8.25 6.76
N VAL A 523 -23.23 7.23 7.61
CA VAL A 523 -23.95 7.09 8.90
C VAL A 523 -23.78 8.34 9.77
N GLN A 524 -22.56 8.84 9.93
CA GLN A 524 -22.29 10.05 10.72
C GLN A 524 -22.94 11.29 10.11
N HIS A 525 -22.76 11.50 8.82
CA HIS A 525 -23.24 12.71 8.16
C HIS A 525 -24.77 12.79 8.13
N TYR A 526 -25.42 11.72 7.71
CA TYR A 526 -26.88 11.68 7.57
C TYR A 526 -27.60 11.23 8.85
N LYS A 527 -26.84 10.96 9.93
CA LYS A 527 -27.37 10.53 11.23
C LYS A 527 -28.27 9.28 11.11
N LEU A 528 -27.83 8.31 10.30
CA LEU A 528 -28.59 7.10 10.03
C LEU A 528 -28.67 6.14 11.23
N GLY A 529 -27.84 6.35 12.23
CA GLY A 529 -27.80 5.56 13.46
C GLY A 529 -26.67 6.01 14.37
N LYS A 530 -26.41 5.25 15.44
CA LYS A 530 -25.32 5.47 16.40
C LYS A 530 -24.16 4.55 16.12
N ILE A 531 -22.95 5.08 16.11
CA ILE A 531 -21.71 4.30 15.96
C ILE A 531 -21.14 4.00 17.34
N VAL A 532 -20.89 2.72 17.64
CA VAL A 532 -20.41 2.24 18.94
C VAL A 532 -19.17 1.37 18.72
N GLY A 533 -18.10 1.61 19.45
CA GLY A 533 -16.91 0.77 19.38
C GLY A 533 -15.59 1.52 19.54
N CYS A 534 -14.59 1.10 18.77
CA CYS A 534 -13.27 1.73 18.72
C CYS A 534 -13.08 2.44 17.39
N ALA A 535 -12.07 3.33 17.31
CA ALA A 535 -11.70 3.96 16.04
C ALA A 535 -11.37 2.91 14.98
N THR A 536 -11.74 3.22 13.72
CA THR A 536 -11.54 2.33 12.57
C THR A 536 -10.11 2.36 12.03
N ALA A 537 -9.86 1.66 10.92
CA ALA A 537 -8.53 1.49 10.34
C ALA A 537 -7.89 2.79 9.82
N GLY A 538 -8.68 3.78 9.40
CA GLY A 538 -8.19 5.04 8.85
C GLY A 538 -7.68 4.94 7.41
N THR A 539 -8.16 3.94 6.66
CA THR A 539 -7.74 3.67 5.27
C THR A 539 -8.97 3.44 4.41
N ASP A 540 -9.17 4.27 3.40
CA ASP A 540 -10.29 4.17 2.47
C ASP A 540 -9.89 4.65 1.06
N GLY A 541 -10.68 4.27 0.06
CA GLY A 541 -10.50 4.56 -1.36
C GLY A 541 -10.03 3.36 -2.17
N ASP A 542 -10.19 3.45 -3.49
CA ASP A 542 -9.80 2.34 -4.39
C ASP A 542 -8.30 2.07 -4.34
N MET A 543 -7.98 0.78 -4.37
CA MET A 543 -6.60 0.31 -4.41
C MET A 543 -5.99 0.45 -5.80
N THR A 544 -4.71 0.76 -5.80
CA THR A 544 -3.86 0.88 -6.97
C THR A 544 -2.82 -0.21 -6.96
N PHE A 545 -2.66 -0.93 -8.07
CA PHE A 545 -1.70 -2.04 -8.19
C PHE A 545 -0.55 -1.68 -9.13
N PHE A 546 0.67 -2.00 -8.71
CA PHE A 546 1.89 -1.83 -9.48
C PHE A 546 2.52 -3.19 -9.73
N ASP A 547 2.44 -3.63 -10.99
CA ASP A 547 2.99 -4.92 -11.44
C ASP A 547 4.49 -4.81 -11.69
N LEU A 548 5.27 -4.79 -10.60
CA LEU A 548 6.72 -4.83 -10.65
C LEU A 548 7.21 -6.27 -10.78
N PRO A 549 8.33 -6.50 -11.50
CA PRO A 549 8.87 -7.85 -11.69
C PRO A 549 9.44 -8.49 -10.40
N ILE A 550 9.70 -7.68 -9.39
CA ILE A 550 10.13 -8.09 -8.06
C ILE A 550 9.10 -7.55 -7.08
N PHE A 551 8.38 -8.43 -6.38
CA PHE A 551 7.37 -8.09 -5.38
C PHE A 551 6.42 -6.96 -5.80
N PRO A 552 5.39 -7.23 -6.62
CA PRO A 552 4.32 -6.28 -6.91
C PRO A 552 3.75 -5.70 -5.63
N PHE A 553 3.18 -4.51 -5.69
CA PHE A 553 2.57 -3.91 -4.52
C PHE A 553 1.33 -3.09 -4.88
N SER A 554 0.54 -2.78 -3.88
CA SER A 554 -0.62 -1.90 -3.99
C SER A 554 -0.51 -0.73 -3.02
N MET A 555 -1.31 0.30 -3.24
CA MET A 555 -1.54 1.40 -2.31
C MET A 555 -2.91 2.02 -2.58
N THR A 556 -3.38 2.89 -1.71
CA THR A 556 -4.57 3.72 -1.98
C THR A 556 -4.31 4.65 -3.18
N GLY A 557 -5.25 4.68 -4.14
CA GLY A 557 -5.13 5.44 -5.39
C GLY A 557 -5.85 6.79 -5.40
N MET A 558 -6.68 7.10 -4.40
CA MET A 558 -7.47 8.32 -4.29
C MET A 558 -7.65 8.75 -2.85
N ARG A 559 -7.99 10.01 -2.60
CA ARG A 559 -8.38 10.48 -1.27
C ARG A 559 -9.88 10.38 -1.09
N MET A 560 -10.31 9.90 0.07
CA MET A 560 -11.71 9.98 0.47
C MET A 560 -11.93 11.19 1.38
N ARG A 561 -12.95 11.97 1.06
CA ARG A 561 -13.36 13.14 1.85
C ARG A 561 -14.77 12.95 2.38
N CYS A 562 -14.93 13.17 3.67
CA CYS A 562 -16.24 13.27 4.28
C CYS A 562 -17.05 14.40 3.61
N MET A 563 -18.38 14.35 3.70
CA MET A 563 -19.27 15.36 3.08
C MET A 563 -19.03 16.79 3.61
N ASN A 564 -18.45 16.95 4.78
CA ASN A 564 -17.99 18.23 5.32
C ASN A 564 -16.58 18.65 4.84
N GLY A 565 -15.94 17.85 3.97
CA GLY A 565 -14.61 18.11 3.43
C GLY A 565 -13.45 17.60 4.30
N ASP A 566 -13.71 17.07 5.50
CA ASP A 566 -12.71 16.48 6.39
C ASP A 566 -12.24 15.10 5.88
N THR A 567 -11.19 14.55 6.50
CA THR A 567 -10.69 13.22 6.21
C THR A 567 -10.56 12.40 7.49
N HIS A 568 -10.80 11.10 7.39
CA HIS A 568 -10.54 10.13 8.45
C HIS A 568 -9.19 9.42 8.29
N HIS A 569 -8.48 9.68 7.19
CA HIS A 569 -7.17 9.09 6.94
C HIS A 569 -6.22 9.28 8.12
N GLY A 570 -5.53 8.22 8.52
CA GLY A 570 -4.54 8.21 9.62
C GLY A 570 -5.14 8.27 11.04
N ARG A 571 -6.44 8.48 11.19
CA ARG A 571 -7.11 8.49 12.52
C ARG A 571 -8.29 7.53 12.66
N GLY A 572 -8.88 7.11 11.54
CA GLY A 572 -10.12 6.33 11.51
C GLY A 572 -11.38 7.16 11.79
N ILE A 573 -12.53 6.53 11.62
CA ILE A 573 -13.83 7.07 12.05
C ILE A 573 -13.92 6.93 13.57
N ILE A 574 -14.20 8.03 14.24
CA ILE A 574 -14.36 8.05 15.70
C ILE A 574 -15.84 7.77 16.02
N PRO A 575 -16.15 6.72 16.81
CA PRO A 575 -17.52 6.37 17.17
C PRO A 575 -18.20 7.44 18.02
N ASP A 576 -19.54 7.53 17.94
CA ASP A 576 -20.35 8.35 18.86
C ASP A 576 -20.16 7.89 20.32
N LYS A 577 -20.04 6.58 20.54
CA LYS A 577 -19.72 5.96 21.82
C LYS A 577 -18.43 5.17 21.70
N THR A 578 -17.33 5.76 22.11
CA THR A 578 -16.02 5.07 22.17
C THR A 578 -15.98 4.08 23.33
N ILE A 579 -15.51 2.86 23.07
CA ILE A 579 -15.37 1.77 24.03
C ILE A 579 -13.89 1.45 24.20
N THR A 580 -13.44 1.37 25.45
CA THR A 580 -12.12 0.83 25.77
C THR A 580 -12.23 -0.67 25.98
N VAL A 581 -11.57 -1.45 25.13
CA VAL A 581 -11.51 -2.90 25.23
C VAL A 581 -10.25 -3.31 25.99
N TYR A 582 -10.36 -4.33 26.85
CA TYR A 582 -9.28 -4.82 27.69
C TYR A 582 -8.95 -6.27 27.35
N ALA A 583 -7.71 -6.70 27.61
CA ALA A 583 -7.29 -8.09 27.45
C ALA A 583 -8.19 -9.06 28.27
N LYS A 584 -8.61 -8.63 29.46
CA LYS A 584 -9.54 -9.37 30.34
C LYS A 584 -10.87 -9.70 29.63
N ASP A 585 -11.39 -8.80 28.79
CA ASP A 585 -12.66 -9.01 28.09
C ASP A 585 -12.59 -10.25 27.18
N TYR A 586 -11.47 -10.43 26.48
CA TYR A 586 -11.24 -11.64 25.67
C TYR A 586 -11.08 -12.89 26.53
N ILE A 587 -10.30 -12.82 27.62
CA ILE A 587 -10.08 -13.96 28.52
C ILE A 587 -11.38 -14.44 29.12
N GLU A 588 -12.30 -13.54 29.41
CA GLU A 588 -13.63 -13.83 29.94
C GLU A 588 -14.68 -14.12 28.85
N ASN A 589 -14.28 -14.17 27.56
CA ASN A 589 -15.17 -14.29 26.41
C ASN A 589 -16.31 -13.25 26.41
N PHE A 590 -16.00 -12.02 26.81
CA PHE A 590 -16.93 -10.91 26.91
C PHE A 590 -16.76 -9.91 25.79
N ASP A 591 -17.73 -9.83 24.87
CA ASP A 591 -17.76 -8.79 23.82
C ASP A 591 -18.26 -7.46 24.40
N ARG A 592 -17.35 -6.66 24.93
CA ARG A 592 -17.66 -5.36 25.55
C ARG A 592 -18.33 -4.40 24.59
N ILE A 593 -17.92 -4.38 23.31
CA ILE A 593 -18.50 -3.49 22.30
C ILE A 593 -19.97 -3.85 22.09
N LEU A 594 -20.24 -5.12 21.76
CA LEU A 594 -21.60 -5.60 21.55
C LEU A 594 -22.47 -5.41 22.81
N HIS A 595 -21.98 -5.83 23.98
CA HIS A 595 -22.71 -5.70 25.24
C HIS A 595 -23.08 -4.24 25.57
N THR A 596 -22.13 -3.31 25.32
CA THR A 596 -22.42 -1.88 25.52
C THR A 596 -23.44 -1.39 24.51
N ALA A 597 -23.33 -1.78 23.24
CA ALA A 597 -24.28 -1.38 22.21
C ALA A 597 -25.71 -1.88 22.50
N LEU A 598 -25.86 -3.11 23.01
CA LEU A 598 -27.18 -3.66 23.35
C LEU A 598 -27.85 -2.94 24.54
N LYS A 599 -27.09 -2.19 25.35
CA LYS A 599 -27.59 -1.43 26.52
C LYS A 599 -27.66 0.08 26.29
N TYR A 600 -26.92 0.61 25.30
CA TYR A 600 -26.80 2.04 24.98
C TYR A 600 -27.98 2.52 24.16
#